data_e66ce206fa2f0823ffb49742ddef65cc
#
_entry.id   e66ce206fa2f0823ffb49742ddef65cc
#
_cell.length_a   1.000
_cell.length_b   1.000
_cell.length_c   1.000
_cell.angle_alpha   90.00
_cell.angle_beta   90.00
_cell.angle_gamma   90.00
#
_symmetry.space_group_name_H-M   'P 1'
#
loop_
_entity.id
_entity.type
_entity.pdbx_description
1 polymer ?
#
loop_
_entity_poly.entity_id
_entity_poly.type
_entity_poly.pdbx_seq_one_letter_code
_entity_poly.pdbx_strand_id
1 'polypeptide(L)'
;MRLAELADVLGLCPTGSRREKARAFIDAIFRMNRALGIPERFPCIRPEDLPQMAAWAEAEANPVYPVPAIFSKEDFIRVARRVMPCALAIKNEKGRQLTKRFCFVSCLP
;
A
#
# COMPACT_ATOMS: atom_id res chain seq x y z
N MET A 1 2.69 -5.23 21.59
CA MET A 1 2.41 -4.93 20.17
C MET A 1 1.07 -4.20 20.11
N ARG A 2 1.07 -2.89 19.83
CA ARG A 2 -0.10 -1.99 19.98
C ARG A 2 -1.30 -2.29 19.08
N LEU A 3 -1.11 -3.01 17.96
CA LEU A 3 -2.21 -3.34 17.04
C LEU A 3 -3.31 -4.22 17.65
N ALA A 4 -2.93 -5.14 18.57
CA ALA A 4 -3.90 -5.95 19.27
C ALA A 4 -4.75 -5.13 20.26
N GLU A 5 -4.15 -4.15 20.91
CA GLU A 5 -4.84 -3.21 21.81
C GLU A 5 -5.84 -2.34 21.05
N LEU A 6 -5.48 -1.90 19.84
CA LEU A 6 -6.41 -1.18 18.96
C LEU A 6 -7.58 -2.06 18.52
N ALA A 7 -7.32 -3.35 18.25
CA ALA A 7 -8.40 -4.30 17.93
C ALA A 7 -9.36 -4.49 19.11
N ASP A 8 -8.85 -4.53 20.34
CA ASP A 8 -9.68 -4.63 21.54
C ASP A 8 -10.58 -3.40 21.73
N VAL A 9 -10.03 -2.19 21.54
CA VAL A 9 -10.82 -0.94 21.61
C VAL A 9 -11.94 -0.93 20.58
N LEU A 10 -11.70 -1.51 19.39
CA LEU A 10 -12.71 -1.56 18.32
C LEU A 10 -13.61 -2.80 18.38
N GLY A 11 -13.41 -3.71 19.34
CA GLY A 11 -14.20 -4.94 19.48
C GLY A 11 -14.07 -5.92 18.30
N LEU A 12 -12.96 -5.88 17.55
CA LEU A 12 -12.82 -6.62 16.29
C LEU A 12 -12.58 -8.13 16.45
N CYS A 13 -12.07 -8.57 17.57
CA CYS A 13 -11.80 -10.00 17.83
C CYS A 13 -11.72 -10.24 19.34
N PRO A 14 -12.86 -10.26 20.07
CA PRO A 14 -12.87 -10.21 21.55
C PRO A 14 -12.15 -11.40 22.20
N THR A 15 -12.26 -12.58 21.61
CA THR A 15 -11.75 -13.85 22.17
C THR A 15 -10.45 -14.34 21.53
N GLY A 16 -9.92 -13.62 20.55
CA GLY A 16 -8.74 -14.03 19.81
C GLY A 16 -7.43 -13.83 20.57
N SER A 17 -6.43 -14.60 20.18
CA SER A 17 -5.04 -14.39 20.59
C SER A 17 -4.53 -13.01 20.18
N ARG A 18 -3.47 -12.55 20.80
CA ARG A 18 -2.84 -11.25 20.47
C ARG A 18 -2.48 -11.11 18.98
N ARG A 19 -2.09 -12.20 18.34
CA ARG A 19 -1.78 -12.23 16.90
C ARG A 19 -3.02 -12.13 16.05
N GLU A 20 -4.09 -12.85 16.39
CA GLU A 20 -5.37 -12.80 15.69
C GLU A 20 -6.00 -11.41 15.80
N LYS A 21 -5.99 -10.80 16.98
CA LYS A 21 -6.43 -9.42 17.19
C LYS A 21 -5.69 -8.43 16.30
N ALA A 22 -4.35 -8.52 16.27
CA ALA A 22 -3.55 -7.66 15.39
C ALA A 22 -3.88 -7.86 13.92
N ARG A 23 -4.14 -9.10 13.51
CA ARG A 23 -4.56 -9.44 12.13
C ARG A 23 -5.93 -8.87 11.82
N ALA A 24 -6.90 -9.04 12.72
CA ALA A 24 -8.25 -8.50 12.56
C ALA A 24 -8.26 -6.98 12.40
N PHE A 25 -7.37 -6.27 13.10
CA PHE A 25 -7.20 -4.83 12.94
C PHE A 25 -6.66 -4.46 11.55
N ILE A 26 -5.64 -5.15 11.07
CA ILE A 26 -5.10 -4.95 9.71
C ILE A 26 -6.16 -5.22 8.65
N ASP A 27 -6.90 -6.33 8.79
CA ASP A 27 -7.96 -6.70 7.85
C ASP A 27 -9.11 -5.67 7.86
N ALA A 28 -9.40 -5.04 9.01
CA ALA A 28 -10.37 -3.94 9.09
C ALA A 28 -9.93 -2.71 8.28
N ILE A 29 -8.63 -2.37 8.31
CA ILE A 29 -8.07 -1.29 7.48
C ILE A 29 -8.23 -1.63 5.99
N PHE A 30 -7.90 -2.85 5.58
CA PHE A 30 -8.07 -3.26 4.17
C PHE A 30 -9.54 -3.23 3.72
N ARG A 31 -10.48 -3.64 4.58
CA ARG A 31 -11.92 -3.52 4.28
C ARG A 31 -12.34 -2.07 4.12
N MET A 32 -11.89 -1.20 5.01
CA MET A 32 -12.16 0.24 4.93
C MET A 32 -11.60 0.85 3.64
N ASN A 33 -10.37 0.54 3.29
CA ASN A 33 -9.76 1.01 2.05
C ASN A 33 -10.58 0.58 0.82
N ARG A 34 -11.04 -0.67 0.77
CA ARG A 34 -11.90 -1.15 -0.31
C ARG A 34 -13.24 -0.42 -0.35
N ALA A 35 -13.86 -0.19 0.80
CA ALA A 35 -15.12 0.56 0.89
C ALA A 35 -14.98 2.02 0.42
N LEU A 36 -13.81 2.61 0.60
CA LEU A 36 -13.48 3.96 0.14
C LEU A 36 -12.99 4.01 -1.32
N GLY A 37 -12.90 2.86 -2.01
CA GLY A 37 -12.40 2.79 -3.38
C GLY A 37 -10.89 3.04 -3.50
N ILE A 38 -10.12 2.89 -2.43
CA ILE A 38 -8.65 3.02 -2.46
C ILE A 38 -8.06 1.74 -3.06
N PRO A 39 -7.37 1.82 -4.20
CA PRO A 39 -6.80 0.65 -4.84
C PRO A 39 -5.61 0.09 -4.06
N GLU A 40 -5.46 -1.22 -4.03
CA GLU A 40 -4.30 -1.87 -3.41
C GLU A 40 -3.01 -1.66 -4.23
N ARG A 41 -3.13 -1.35 -5.51
CA ARG A 41 -2.02 -1.08 -6.42
C ARG A 41 -2.32 0.12 -7.30
N PHE A 42 -1.28 0.89 -7.56
CA PHE A 42 -1.36 2.13 -8.32
C PHE A 42 -0.70 1.95 -9.70
N PRO A 43 -1.47 1.75 -10.76
CA PRO A 43 -0.93 1.49 -12.10
C PRO A 43 -0.18 2.69 -12.71
N CYS A 44 -0.34 3.87 -12.13
CA CYS A 44 0.38 5.08 -12.55
C CYS A 44 1.84 5.11 -12.08
N ILE A 45 2.23 4.29 -11.09
CA ILE A 45 3.61 4.25 -10.61
C ILE A 45 4.46 3.40 -11.56
N ARG A 46 5.45 4.03 -12.18
CA ARG A 46 6.39 3.38 -13.10
C ARG A 46 7.73 3.12 -12.41
N PRO A 47 8.44 2.03 -12.78
CA PRO A 47 9.74 1.70 -12.19
C PRO A 47 10.78 2.82 -12.33
N GLU A 48 10.75 3.53 -13.45
CA GLU A 48 11.67 4.64 -13.75
C GLU A 48 11.47 5.86 -12.84
N ASP A 49 10.26 6.05 -12.30
CA ASP A 49 9.93 7.19 -11.44
C ASP A 49 10.34 6.95 -9.97
N LEU A 50 10.57 5.69 -9.58
CA LEU A 50 10.85 5.32 -8.18
C LEU A 50 12.04 6.07 -7.54
N PRO A 51 13.18 6.26 -8.22
CA PRO A 51 14.31 6.95 -7.61
C PRO A 51 13.99 8.40 -7.27
N GLN A 52 13.23 9.08 -8.13
CA GLN A 52 12.83 10.46 -7.93
C GLN A 52 11.75 10.59 -6.86
N MET A 53 10.74 9.73 -6.91
CA MET A 53 9.69 9.68 -5.88
C MET A 53 10.27 9.43 -4.48
N ALA A 54 11.23 8.52 -4.37
CA ALA A 54 11.89 8.21 -3.11
C ALA A 54 12.75 9.38 -2.61
N ALA A 55 13.40 10.10 -3.49
CA ALA A 55 14.17 11.29 -3.12
C ALA A 55 13.26 12.40 -2.57
N TRP A 56 12.12 12.63 -3.19
CA TRP A 56 11.13 13.60 -2.68
C TRP A 56 10.55 13.16 -1.34
N ALA A 57 10.17 11.90 -1.20
CA ALA A 57 9.62 11.36 0.04
C ALA A 57 10.63 11.44 1.20
N GLU A 58 11.90 11.13 0.95
CA GLU A 58 12.97 11.26 1.94
C GLU A 58 13.18 12.73 2.37
N ALA A 59 13.22 13.64 1.42
CA ALA A 59 13.40 15.07 1.69
C ALA A 59 12.21 15.65 2.47
N GLU A 60 11.00 15.20 2.20
CA GLU A 60 9.80 15.63 2.91
C GLU A 60 9.72 15.02 4.32
N ALA A 61 10.03 13.73 4.46
CA ALA A 61 9.90 13.02 5.72
C ALA A 61 10.96 13.40 6.76
N ASN A 62 12.15 13.79 6.33
CA ASN A 62 13.28 14.04 7.22
C ASN A 62 13.65 15.54 7.25
N PRO A 63 13.65 16.20 8.42
CA PRO A 63 13.36 15.73 9.79
C PRO A 63 11.93 16.03 10.27
N VAL A 64 10.98 16.30 9.38
CA VAL A 64 9.69 16.95 9.69
C VAL A 64 8.71 16.05 10.45
N TYR A 65 8.69 14.76 10.14
CA TYR A 65 7.69 13.87 10.74
C TYR A 65 8.23 13.10 11.95
N PRO A 66 7.49 13.11 13.10
CA PRO A 66 7.82 12.30 14.27
C PRO A 66 7.44 10.83 14.01
N VAL A 67 8.29 10.10 13.30
CA VAL A 67 8.07 8.69 12.97
C VAL A 67 8.89 7.75 13.85
N PRO A 68 8.39 6.54 14.17
CA PRO A 68 9.13 5.56 14.96
C PRO A 68 10.40 5.05 14.28
N ALA A 69 10.47 5.11 12.98
CA ALA A 69 11.64 4.74 12.19
C ALA A 69 11.79 5.72 11.03
N ILE A 70 12.99 6.23 10.87
CA ILE A 70 13.35 7.11 9.75
C ILE A 70 13.62 6.21 8.55
N PHE A 71 12.90 6.44 7.46
CA PHE A 71 13.07 5.70 6.22
C PHE A 71 14.17 6.33 5.37
N SER A 72 15.05 5.48 4.86
CA SER A 72 16.00 5.83 3.81
C SER A 72 15.31 5.83 2.44
N LYS A 73 16.00 6.37 1.45
CA LYS A 73 15.55 6.32 0.04
C LYS A 73 15.23 4.89 -0.41
N GLU A 74 16.03 3.91 -0.02
CA GLU A 74 15.85 2.49 -0.32
C GLU A 74 14.60 1.93 0.33
N ASP A 75 14.26 2.38 1.53
CA ASP A 75 13.03 1.98 2.23
C ASP A 75 11.79 2.50 1.51
N PHE A 76 11.82 3.76 1.05
CA PHE A 76 10.74 4.34 0.25
C PHE A 76 10.55 3.58 -1.08
N ILE A 77 11.64 3.25 -1.78
CA ILE A 77 11.57 2.42 -3.00
C ILE A 77 10.95 1.05 -2.70
N ARG A 78 11.34 0.42 -1.59
CA ARG A 78 10.79 -0.88 -1.18
C ARG A 78 9.29 -0.82 -0.92
N VAL A 79 8.82 0.22 -0.26
CA VAL A 79 7.39 0.44 0.01
C VAL A 79 6.65 0.71 -1.30
N ALA A 80 7.15 1.60 -2.15
CA ALA A 80 6.53 1.94 -3.43
C ALA A 80 6.38 0.70 -4.35
N ARG A 81 7.39 -0.18 -4.39
CA ARG A 81 7.32 -1.44 -5.15
C ARG A 81 6.19 -2.37 -4.73
N ARG A 82 5.74 -2.32 -3.47
CA ARG A 82 4.63 -3.15 -2.99
C ARG A 82 3.28 -2.72 -3.54
N VAL A 83 3.14 -1.45 -3.87
CA VAL A 83 1.90 -0.85 -4.38
C VAL A 83 1.93 -0.62 -5.90
N MET A 84 3.03 -0.98 -6.57
CA MET A 84 3.10 -0.99 -8.02
C MET A 84 2.29 -2.14 -8.63
N PRO A 85 1.87 -2.04 -9.90
CA PRO A 85 1.28 -3.14 -10.61
C PRO A 85 2.26 -4.33 -10.68
N CYS A 86 1.73 -5.55 -10.65
CA CYS A 86 2.56 -6.73 -10.79
C CYS A 86 3.15 -6.77 -12.21
N ALA A 87 4.47 -6.94 -12.34
CA ALA A 87 5.17 -6.99 -13.63
C ALA A 87 4.65 -8.10 -14.58
N LEU A 88 3.95 -9.10 -14.05
CA LEU A 88 3.30 -10.16 -14.85
C LEU A 88 2.07 -9.66 -15.64
N ALA A 89 1.47 -8.52 -15.25
CA ALA A 89 0.35 -7.92 -15.98
C ALA A 89 0.78 -7.10 -17.21
N ILE A 90 2.09 -6.83 -17.35
CA ILE A 90 2.62 -6.01 -18.48
C ILE A 90 3.02 -6.90 -19.67
N LYS A 91 3.11 -8.21 -19.52
CA LYS A 91 3.42 -9.15 -20.61
C LYS A 91 2.17 -9.84 -21.13
N ASN A 92 1.27 -9.08 -21.73
CA ASN A 92 0.37 -9.63 -22.72
C ASN A 92 0.08 -8.62 -23.81
N GLU A 93 0.58 -9.03 -24.96
CA GLU A 93 0.07 -8.85 -26.29
C GLU A 93 0.24 -7.51 -26.98
N LYS A 94 1.11 -7.59 -28.00
CA LYS A 94 1.04 -6.77 -29.21
C LYS A 94 0.86 -5.25 -29.00
N GLY A 95 1.96 -4.57 -28.63
CA GLY A 95 2.18 -3.18 -29.08
C GLY A 95 1.05 -2.15 -29.03
N ARG A 96 -0.05 -2.43 -28.36
CA ARG A 96 -1.14 -1.48 -28.15
C ARG A 96 -1.06 -0.94 -26.73
N GLN A 97 -0.79 0.34 -26.63
CA GLN A 97 -1.03 1.11 -25.42
C GLN A 97 -2.43 0.81 -24.91
N LEU A 98 -2.51 0.11 -23.77
CA LEU A 98 -3.76 0.01 -23.02
C LEU A 98 -4.12 1.42 -22.56
N THR A 99 -5.08 2.01 -23.24
CA THR A 99 -5.68 3.29 -22.89
C THR A 99 -6.15 3.26 -21.43
N LYS A 100 -6.06 4.41 -20.76
CA LYS A 100 -6.45 4.69 -19.37
C LYS A 100 -7.77 4.05 -18.88
N ARG A 101 -8.60 3.55 -19.78
CA ARG A 101 -9.89 2.91 -19.49
C ARG A 101 -9.78 1.49 -18.91
N PHE A 102 -8.71 0.75 -19.19
CA PHE A 102 -8.62 -0.66 -18.79
C PHE A 102 -8.07 -0.85 -17.38
N CYS A 103 -7.30 0.12 -16.87
CA CYS A 103 -6.81 0.08 -15.48
C CYS A 103 -7.92 0.30 -14.44
N PHE A 104 -9.04 0.94 -14.83
CA PHE A 104 -10.13 1.25 -13.89
C PHE A 104 -11.09 0.06 -13.69
N VAL A 105 -11.18 -0.85 -14.66
CA VAL A 105 -12.13 -1.98 -14.63
C VAL A 105 -11.55 -3.23 -13.98
N SER A 106 -10.22 -3.39 -13.98
CA SER A 106 -9.58 -4.57 -13.36
C SER A 106 -9.30 -4.43 -11.87
N CYS A 107 -9.59 -3.27 -11.27
CA CYS A 107 -9.43 -3.02 -9.83
C CYS A 107 -10.77 -2.97 -9.07
N LEU A 108 -11.89 -3.29 -9.71
CA LEU A 108 -13.17 -3.48 -9.03
C LEU A 108 -13.40 -4.98 -8.81
N PRO A 109 -13.88 -5.37 -7.60
CA PRO A 109 -14.13 -6.75 -7.23
C PRO A 109 -15.17 -7.42 -8.09
#